data_68c2d507eb56da3f9e08f9646a23df9a
#
_entry.id   68c2d507eb56da3f9e08f9646a23df9a
#
_cell.length_a   1.000
_cell.length_b   1.000
_cell.length_c   1.000
_cell.angle_alpha   90.00
_cell.angle_beta   90.00
_cell.angle_gamma   90.00
#
_symmetry.space_group_name_H-M   'P 1'
#
loop_
_entity.id
_entity.type
_entity.pdbx_description
1 polymer ?
#
loop_
_entity_poly.entity_id
_entity_poly.type
_entity_poly.pdbx_seq_one_letter_code
_entity_poly.pdbx_strand_id
1 'polypeptide(L)'
;MNQITTVTLVRHAQSDAAVLDPAARPLTETGRADARRLAEFLRKDGLTALYSSDYVRARDTLAPTAEALGLPLNIDPDLREWRAGAIPKDMPFFDHVRDCWARPDVCRGGGESFEGLTNRMLRALTRMRLACAGGHAAAASHGIAIAAVMRAFEPAFSFDDFRSLVPRTPFLYRMTFDEAGLAGAELLDPLRPLPPSDECRVEIAPTGALSAYKFVVIFVRYNGRWVYCRAKTRAGWETAGGHIENGETPADAARRELFEETGAADFTLRPLFDYAVRRAYGWANGRVYLAGVQSFGPLPPFEMAEIREMDAIPQTMRFPRILPALYDAVCRQVES
;
A
#
# COMPACT_ATOMS: atom_id res chain seq x y z
N MET A 1 14.13 17.46 -5.26
CA MET A 1 14.21 15.99 -5.06
C MET A 1 12.93 15.58 -4.36
N ASN A 2 12.05 14.85 -5.05
CA ASN A 2 10.83 14.35 -4.46
C ASN A 2 11.19 13.37 -3.34
N GLN A 3 10.88 13.74 -2.12
CA GLN A 3 11.25 12.98 -0.93
C GLN A 3 10.16 11.96 -0.63
N ILE A 4 10.44 10.66 -0.88
CA ILE A 4 9.52 9.59 -0.48
C ILE A 4 9.52 9.44 1.04
N THR A 5 8.36 9.55 1.65
CA THR A 5 8.16 9.33 3.09
C THR A 5 7.30 8.09 3.31
N THR A 6 7.74 7.19 4.14
CA THR A 6 6.98 5.98 4.50
C THR A 6 6.45 6.09 5.93
N VAL A 7 5.19 5.72 6.13
CA VAL A 7 4.59 5.57 7.46
C VAL A 7 3.96 4.19 7.57
N THR A 8 4.39 3.42 8.57
CA THR A 8 3.85 2.10 8.88
C THR A 8 3.01 2.18 10.16
N LEU A 9 1.70 2.07 10.04
CA LEU A 9 0.82 1.89 11.19
C LEU A 9 0.90 0.44 11.66
N VAL A 10 1.09 0.24 12.95
CA VAL A 10 1.26 -1.08 13.58
C VAL A 10 0.08 -1.30 14.52
N ARG A 11 -0.77 -2.29 14.24
CA ARG A 11 -1.75 -2.73 15.23
C ARG A 11 -1.03 -3.38 16.40
N HIS A 12 -1.40 -2.99 17.62
CA HIS A 12 -0.82 -3.60 18.82
C HIS A 12 -0.94 -5.13 18.82
N ALA A 13 0.02 -5.82 19.43
CA ALA A 13 0.00 -7.27 19.61
C ALA A 13 -1.12 -7.71 20.55
N GLN A 14 -1.32 -9.02 20.72
CA GLN A 14 -2.40 -9.57 21.54
C GLN A 14 -2.36 -9.02 22.96
N SER A 15 -3.49 -8.48 23.41
CA SER A 15 -3.64 -7.87 24.74
C SER A 15 -4.60 -8.65 25.62
N ASP A 16 -4.42 -8.53 26.94
CA ASP A 16 -5.21 -9.23 27.94
C ASP A 16 -6.60 -8.59 28.07
N ALA A 17 -7.63 -9.25 27.53
CA ALA A 17 -9.01 -8.79 27.57
C ALA A 17 -9.65 -8.81 28.95
N ALA A 18 -9.05 -9.51 29.94
CA ALA A 18 -9.56 -9.53 31.31
C ALA A 18 -9.37 -8.16 32.01
N VAL A 19 -8.40 -7.34 31.57
CA VAL A 19 -8.23 -5.99 32.07
C VAL A 19 -9.26 -5.08 31.39
N LEU A 20 -10.21 -4.59 32.16
CA LEU A 20 -11.36 -3.82 31.64
C LEU A 20 -10.99 -2.42 31.20
N ASP A 21 -10.03 -1.76 31.86
CA ASP A 21 -9.56 -0.45 31.45
C ASP A 21 -8.80 -0.54 30.13
N PRO A 22 -9.33 0.02 29.02
CA PRO A 22 -8.67 -0.09 27.73
C PRO A 22 -7.29 0.56 27.69
N ALA A 23 -7.04 1.60 28.50
CA ALA A 23 -5.76 2.32 28.49
C ALA A 23 -4.66 1.51 29.20
N ALA A 24 -5.01 0.84 30.29
CA ALA A 24 -4.10 0.06 31.14
C ALA A 24 -3.90 -1.39 30.65
N ARG A 25 -4.70 -1.88 29.68
CA ARG A 25 -4.67 -3.25 29.22
C ARG A 25 -3.28 -3.66 28.68
N PRO A 26 -2.58 -4.64 29.32
CA PRO A 26 -1.25 -5.06 28.93
C PRO A 26 -1.29 -6.06 27.76
N LEU A 27 -0.12 -6.37 27.22
CA LEU A 27 0.05 -7.51 26.31
C LEU A 27 -0.04 -8.83 27.08
N THR A 28 -0.60 -9.86 26.44
CA THR A 28 -0.47 -11.25 26.89
C THR A 28 0.99 -11.73 26.74
N GLU A 29 1.31 -12.91 27.25
CA GLU A 29 2.61 -13.52 27.00
C GLU A 29 2.87 -13.74 25.49
N THR A 30 1.87 -14.26 24.77
CA THR A 30 1.91 -14.39 23.32
C THR A 30 2.12 -13.03 22.66
N GLY A 31 1.40 -11.98 23.10
CA GLY A 31 1.59 -10.62 22.58
C GLY A 31 2.98 -10.08 22.79
N ARG A 32 3.60 -10.33 23.94
CA ARG A 32 5.01 -9.96 24.20
C ARG A 32 5.99 -10.72 23.31
N ALA A 33 5.75 -12.02 23.07
CA ALA A 33 6.55 -12.81 22.15
C ALA A 33 6.44 -12.28 20.71
N ASP A 34 5.22 -11.97 20.27
CA ASP A 34 4.96 -11.37 18.94
C ASP A 34 5.59 -9.99 18.80
N ALA A 35 5.59 -9.15 19.84
CA ALA A 35 6.25 -7.85 19.84
C ALA A 35 7.78 -7.98 19.61
N ARG A 36 8.42 -8.96 20.24
CA ARG A 36 9.85 -9.25 20.00
C ARG A 36 10.12 -9.73 18.57
N ARG A 37 9.28 -10.64 18.04
CA ARG A 37 9.39 -11.11 16.64
C ARG A 37 9.17 -9.97 15.65
N LEU A 38 8.24 -9.08 15.94
CA LEU A 38 7.98 -7.89 15.14
C LEU A 38 9.19 -6.95 15.12
N ALA A 39 9.89 -6.79 16.24
CA ALA A 39 11.10 -5.99 16.31
C ALA A 39 12.19 -6.53 15.37
N GLU A 40 12.35 -7.87 15.26
CA GLU A 40 13.29 -8.49 14.32
C GLU A 40 12.97 -8.20 12.84
N PHE A 41 11.71 -8.01 12.51
CA PHE A 41 11.29 -7.57 11.19
C PHE A 41 11.56 -6.07 11.00
N LEU A 42 11.05 -5.23 11.91
CA LEU A 42 11.10 -3.77 11.79
C LEU A 42 12.51 -3.19 11.86
N ARG A 43 13.47 -3.83 12.57
CA ARG A 43 14.86 -3.35 12.62
C ARG A 43 15.57 -3.32 11.27
N LYS A 44 15.04 -4.05 10.26
CA LYS A 44 15.60 -4.12 8.91
C LYS A 44 14.92 -3.12 7.95
N ASP A 45 13.92 -2.41 8.42
CA ASP A 45 13.00 -1.60 7.61
C ASP A 45 13.48 -0.14 7.44
N GLY A 46 14.65 0.22 7.96
CA GLY A 46 15.21 1.57 7.84
C GLY A 46 14.40 2.63 8.59
N LEU A 47 13.79 2.27 9.73
CA LEU A 47 13.01 3.19 10.53
C LEU A 47 13.86 4.33 11.09
N THR A 48 13.36 5.55 10.98
CA THR A 48 14.01 6.78 11.47
C THR A 48 13.26 7.42 12.65
N ALA A 49 11.99 7.04 12.88
CA ALA A 49 11.20 7.51 14.00
C ALA A 49 10.15 6.51 14.44
N LEU A 50 9.82 6.50 15.73
CA LEU A 50 8.80 5.65 16.33
C LEU A 50 7.76 6.48 17.07
N TYR A 51 6.50 6.13 16.89
CA TYR A 51 5.35 6.75 17.55
C TYR A 51 4.44 5.68 18.16
N SER A 52 3.67 6.05 19.15
CA SER A 52 2.66 5.16 19.75
C SER A 52 1.51 5.95 20.34
N SER A 53 0.32 5.35 20.33
CA SER A 53 -0.69 5.78 21.29
C SER A 53 -0.16 5.57 22.72
N ASP A 54 -0.73 6.28 23.67
CA ASP A 54 -0.36 6.16 25.07
C ASP A 54 -0.91 4.90 25.76
N TYR A 55 -1.71 4.08 25.09
CA TYR A 55 -2.21 2.82 25.64
C TYR A 55 -1.08 1.81 25.83
N VAL A 56 -1.07 1.15 27.01
CA VAL A 56 0.00 0.22 27.40
C VAL A 56 0.31 -0.79 26.31
N ARG A 57 -0.71 -1.50 25.77
CA ARG A 57 -0.53 -2.51 24.73
C ARG A 57 0.13 -2.00 23.44
N ALA A 58 -0.13 -0.74 23.09
CA ALA A 58 0.48 -0.15 21.88
C ALA A 58 1.96 0.19 22.13
N ARG A 59 2.26 0.84 23.25
CA ARG A 59 3.64 1.12 23.65
C ARG A 59 4.47 -0.16 23.76
N ASP A 60 3.95 -1.16 24.46
CA ASP A 60 4.63 -2.44 24.69
C ASP A 60 4.86 -3.21 23.39
N THR A 61 4.05 -2.98 22.36
CA THR A 61 4.24 -3.61 21.03
C THR A 61 5.47 -3.06 20.31
N LEU A 62 5.76 -1.76 20.41
CA LEU A 62 6.93 -1.16 19.76
C LEU A 62 8.13 -0.97 20.68
N ALA A 63 7.98 -1.18 21.99
CA ALA A 63 9.11 -1.04 22.94
C ALA A 63 10.34 -1.89 22.55
N PRO A 64 10.21 -3.18 22.16
CA PRO A 64 11.38 -3.96 21.71
C PRO A 64 12.03 -3.40 20.43
N THR A 65 11.24 -2.79 19.53
CA THR A 65 11.77 -2.14 18.32
C THR A 65 12.53 -0.87 18.70
N ALA A 66 11.98 -0.08 19.61
CA ALA A 66 12.62 1.15 20.11
C ALA A 66 13.97 0.84 20.75
N GLU A 67 14.03 -0.18 21.59
CA GLU A 67 15.26 -0.67 22.22
C GLU A 67 16.28 -1.14 21.17
N ALA A 68 15.86 -1.99 20.22
CA ALA A 68 16.74 -2.55 19.20
C ALA A 68 17.35 -1.51 18.25
N LEU A 69 16.64 -0.39 18.02
CA LEU A 69 17.08 0.70 17.13
C LEU A 69 17.72 1.88 17.89
N GLY A 70 17.60 1.94 19.21
CA GLY A 70 18.03 3.09 20.00
C GLY A 70 17.21 4.35 19.69
N LEU A 71 15.95 4.20 19.23
CA LEU A 71 15.07 5.30 18.88
C LEU A 71 14.08 5.60 20.02
N PRO A 72 13.80 6.88 20.31
CA PRO A 72 12.75 7.24 21.26
C PRO A 72 11.36 6.83 20.73
N LEU A 73 10.48 6.41 21.64
CA LEU A 73 9.07 6.16 21.35
C LEU A 73 8.26 7.41 21.67
N ASN A 74 7.88 8.15 20.63
CA ASN A 74 7.11 9.38 20.74
C ASN A 74 5.63 9.06 20.98
N ILE A 75 5.04 9.62 22.02
CA ILE A 75 3.63 9.38 22.36
C ILE A 75 2.73 10.41 21.66
N ASP A 76 1.76 9.91 20.91
CA ASP A 76 0.73 10.73 20.25
C ASP A 76 -0.68 10.20 20.60
N PRO A 77 -1.45 10.95 21.42
CA PRO A 77 -2.81 10.55 21.80
C PRO A 77 -3.80 10.45 20.64
N ASP A 78 -3.53 11.09 19.49
CA ASP A 78 -4.37 10.95 18.29
C ASP A 78 -4.29 9.53 17.68
N LEU A 79 -3.33 8.69 18.10
CA LEU A 79 -3.21 7.28 17.72
C LEU A 79 -4.05 6.30 18.56
N ARG A 80 -4.83 6.79 19.57
CA ARG A 80 -5.70 5.94 20.40
C ARG A 80 -6.76 5.19 19.60
N GLU A 81 -7.25 4.13 20.20
CA GLU A 81 -8.41 3.40 19.65
C GLU A 81 -9.68 4.27 19.65
N TRP A 82 -10.61 3.91 18.80
CA TRP A 82 -11.92 4.50 18.73
C TRP A 82 -12.66 4.40 20.08
N ARG A 83 -13.29 5.49 20.49
CA ARG A 83 -14.16 5.51 21.66
C ARG A 83 -15.60 5.22 21.24
N ALA A 84 -16.01 3.98 21.42
CA ALA A 84 -17.33 3.50 21.00
C ALA A 84 -18.51 4.22 21.71
N GLY A 85 -18.28 4.82 22.89
CA GLY A 85 -19.34 5.32 23.75
C GLY A 85 -20.13 4.18 24.41
N ALA A 86 -21.29 4.51 24.95
CA ALA A 86 -22.19 3.53 25.51
C ALA A 86 -22.88 2.72 24.40
N ILE A 87 -22.71 1.41 24.45
CA ILE A 87 -23.33 0.48 23.50
C ILE A 87 -24.63 -0.04 24.13
N PRO A 88 -25.78 -0.05 23.41
CA PRO A 88 -27.02 -0.65 23.89
C PRO A 88 -26.79 -2.10 24.35
N LYS A 89 -27.43 -2.50 25.45
CA LYS A 89 -27.21 -3.83 26.08
C LYS A 89 -27.48 -5.01 25.15
N ASP A 90 -28.42 -4.85 24.24
CA ASP A 90 -28.83 -5.90 23.31
C ASP A 90 -28.16 -5.82 21.94
N MET A 91 -27.17 -4.92 21.79
CA MET A 91 -26.44 -4.74 20.54
C MET A 91 -25.04 -5.34 20.64
N PRO A 92 -24.68 -6.34 19.83
CA PRO A 92 -23.31 -6.85 19.73
C PRO A 92 -22.33 -5.74 19.33
N PHE A 93 -21.12 -5.78 19.89
CA PHE A 93 -20.08 -4.76 19.63
C PHE A 93 -19.87 -4.48 18.14
N PHE A 94 -19.75 -5.54 17.34
CA PHE A 94 -19.49 -5.38 15.92
C PHE A 94 -20.68 -4.89 15.10
N ASP A 95 -21.91 -5.07 15.58
CA ASP A 95 -23.10 -4.47 14.95
C ASP A 95 -23.13 -2.96 15.23
N HIS A 96 -22.72 -2.55 16.43
CA HIS A 96 -22.51 -1.14 16.76
C HIS A 96 -21.42 -0.51 15.88
N VAL A 97 -20.29 -1.19 15.70
CA VAL A 97 -19.22 -0.72 14.80
C VAL A 97 -19.70 -0.59 13.36
N ARG A 98 -20.46 -1.58 12.86
CA ARG A 98 -21.05 -1.55 11.50
C ARG A 98 -21.99 -0.37 11.32
N ASP A 99 -22.84 -0.10 12.31
CA ASP A 99 -23.75 1.02 12.26
C ASP A 99 -23.03 2.38 12.25
N CYS A 100 -21.98 2.55 13.05
CA CYS A 100 -21.13 3.73 13.03
C CYS A 100 -20.28 3.84 11.75
N TRP A 101 -19.88 2.70 11.19
CA TRP A 101 -19.21 2.65 9.89
C TRP A 101 -20.11 3.14 8.77
N ALA A 102 -21.39 2.77 8.78
CA ALA A 102 -22.37 3.19 7.77
C ALA A 102 -22.76 4.68 7.90
N ARG A 103 -22.65 5.24 9.12
CA ARG A 103 -22.99 6.65 9.43
C ARG A 103 -21.84 7.31 10.17
N PRO A 104 -20.75 7.65 9.46
CA PRO A 104 -19.49 8.08 10.07
C PRO A 104 -19.56 9.42 10.81
N ASP A 105 -20.53 10.25 10.50
CA ASP A 105 -20.81 11.55 11.13
C ASP A 105 -21.52 11.42 12.50
N VAL A 106 -22.14 10.28 12.77
CA VAL A 106 -22.96 10.09 13.98
C VAL A 106 -22.09 9.71 15.17
N CYS A 107 -22.20 10.52 16.23
CA CYS A 107 -21.65 10.20 17.56
C CYS A 107 -22.71 9.46 18.39
N ARG A 108 -22.37 8.30 18.90
CA ARG A 108 -23.30 7.48 19.70
C ARG A 108 -22.81 7.34 21.15
N GLY A 109 -23.76 7.35 22.08
CA GLY A 109 -23.51 7.04 23.48
C GLY A 109 -22.40 7.88 24.14
N GLY A 110 -22.18 9.13 23.70
CA GLY A 110 -21.10 9.97 24.21
C GLY A 110 -19.69 9.54 23.76
N GLY A 111 -19.60 8.65 22.78
CA GLY A 111 -18.34 8.21 22.20
C GLY A 111 -17.74 9.23 21.22
N GLU A 112 -17.03 8.73 20.25
CA GLU A 112 -16.43 9.48 19.14
C GLU A 112 -17.14 9.08 17.84
N SER A 113 -17.44 10.02 16.94
CA SER A 113 -17.90 9.67 15.60
C SER A 113 -16.76 9.00 14.81
N PHE A 114 -17.12 8.20 13.81
CA PHE A 114 -16.12 7.54 12.97
C PHE A 114 -15.34 8.56 12.14
N GLU A 115 -15.98 9.66 11.75
CA GLU A 115 -15.36 10.80 11.10
C GLU A 115 -14.36 11.52 12.03
N GLY A 116 -14.72 11.73 13.30
CA GLY A 116 -13.83 12.29 14.31
C GLY A 116 -12.57 11.46 14.52
N LEU A 117 -12.73 10.13 14.62
CA LEU A 117 -11.62 9.16 14.64
C LEU A 117 -10.73 9.32 13.41
N THR A 118 -11.33 9.29 12.23
CA THR A 118 -10.60 9.41 10.95
C THR A 118 -9.79 10.70 10.92
N ASN A 119 -10.41 11.82 11.26
CA ASN A 119 -9.77 13.14 11.22
C ASN A 119 -8.58 13.24 12.18
N ARG A 120 -8.67 12.72 13.43
CA ARG A 120 -7.51 12.73 14.34
C ARG A 120 -6.39 11.82 13.88
N MET A 121 -6.70 10.64 13.35
CA MET A 121 -5.70 9.72 12.81
C MET A 121 -4.96 10.34 11.60
N LEU A 122 -5.68 11.03 10.70
CA LEU A 122 -5.07 11.73 9.56
C LEU A 122 -4.20 12.91 10.01
N ARG A 123 -4.59 13.63 11.09
CA ARG A 123 -3.72 14.65 11.67
C ARG A 123 -2.43 14.06 12.23
N ALA A 124 -2.50 12.95 12.97
CA ALA A 124 -1.31 12.25 13.45
C ALA A 124 -0.40 11.81 12.29
N LEU A 125 -0.99 11.22 11.25
CA LEU A 125 -0.28 10.81 10.04
C LEU A 125 0.42 11.99 9.34
N THR A 126 -0.25 13.14 9.25
CA THR A 126 0.32 14.36 8.66
C THR A 126 1.52 14.87 9.48
N ARG A 127 1.40 14.90 10.82
CA ARG A 127 2.54 15.28 11.69
C ARG A 127 3.73 14.35 11.50
N MET A 128 3.50 13.03 11.46
CA MET A 128 4.55 12.04 11.25
C MET A 128 5.24 12.21 9.89
N ARG A 129 4.46 12.42 8.81
CA ARG A 129 5.00 12.67 7.46
C ARG A 129 5.91 13.89 7.42
N LEU A 130 5.48 14.98 8.04
CA LEU A 130 6.26 16.23 8.07
C LEU A 130 7.53 16.07 8.93
N ALA A 131 7.43 15.38 10.06
CA ALA A 131 8.57 15.19 10.96
C ALA A 131 9.61 14.20 10.39
N CYS A 132 9.19 13.27 9.53
CA CYS A 132 10.04 12.21 8.97
C CYS A 132 10.19 12.34 7.45
N ALA A 133 10.12 13.56 6.91
CA ALA A 133 10.20 13.80 5.46
C ALA A 133 11.44 13.10 4.86
N GLY A 134 11.21 12.24 3.85
CA GLY A 134 12.25 11.40 3.23
C GLY A 134 12.71 10.19 4.03
N GLY A 135 12.09 9.93 5.18
CA GLY A 135 12.40 8.80 6.06
C GLY A 135 11.25 7.82 6.21
N HIS A 136 11.38 6.93 7.19
CA HIS A 136 10.37 5.91 7.49
C HIS A 136 10.00 5.96 8.98
N ALA A 137 8.73 6.24 9.27
CA ALA A 137 8.17 6.22 10.62
C ALA A 137 7.33 4.95 10.85
N ALA A 138 7.40 4.37 12.05
CA ALA A 138 6.41 3.37 12.47
C ALA A 138 5.60 3.91 13.67
N ALA A 139 4.30 3.60 13.71
CA ALA A 139 3.38 4.11 14.72
C ALA A 139 2.44 3.02 15.23
N ALA A 140 2.54 2.69 16.53
CA ALA A 140 1.64 1.73 17.15
C ALA A 140 0.28 2.35 17.46
N SER A 141 -0.77 1.67 16.99
CA SER A 141 -2.16 2.06 17.13
C SER A 141 -3.05 0.81 17.27
N HIS A 142 -4.31 0.90 16.86
CA HIS A 142 -5.36 -0.06 17.19
C HIS A 142 -6.15 -0.46 15.94
N GLY A 143 -6.97 -1.53 16.09
CA GLY A 143 -7.64 -2.15 14.95
C GLY A 143 -8.59 -1.22 14.21
N ILE A 144 -9.55 -0.58 14.92
CA ILE A 144 -10.55 0.28 14.29
C ILE A 144 -9.91 1.60 13.85
N ALA A 145 -8.95 2.12 14.62
CA ALA A 145 -8.24 3.35 14.28
C ALA A 145 -7.46 3.21 12.95
N ILE A 146 -6.76 2.09 12.75
CA ILE A 146 -6.06 1.81 11.49
C ILE A 146 -7.07 1.59 10.35
N ALA A 147 -8.17 0.87 10.61
CA ALA A 147 -9.21 0.63 9.61
C ALA A 147 -9.86 1.94 9.12
N ALA A 148 -10.00 2.93 10.01
CA ALA A 148 -10.49 4.27 9.62
C ALA A 148 -9.52 4.98 8.65
N VAL A 149 -8.21 4.84 8.85
CA VAL A 149 -7.19 5.35 7.92
C VAL A 149 -7.24 4.59 6.59
N MET A 150 -7.33 3.25 6.64
CA MET A 150 -7.44 2.43 5.44
C MET A 150 -8.64 2.86 4.60
N ARG A 151 -9.81 3.02 5.21
CA ARG A 151 -11.02 3.50 4.53
C ARG A 151 -10.88 4.91 3.95
N ALA A 152 -10.18 5.81 4.63
CA ALA A 152 -9.99 7.18 4.14
C ALA A 152 -9.19 7.24 2.84
N PHE A 153 -8.20 6.36 2.68
CA PHE A 153 -7.38 6.26 1.47
C PHE A 153 -7.91 5.26 0.44
N GLU A 154 -8.74 4.33 0.88
CA GLU A 154 -9.35 3.31 0.04
C GLU A 154 -10.86 3.23 0.32
N PRO A 155 -11.69 4.07 -0.33
CA PRO A 155 -13.14 4.10 -0.10
C PRO A 155 -13.85 2.76 -0.32
N ALA A 156 -13.26 1.87 -1.14
CA ALA A 156 -13.76 0.51 -1.35
C ALA A 156 -13.48 -0.44 -0.19
N PHE A 157 -12.61 -0.06 0.79
CA PHE A 157 -12.36 -0.87 1.98
C PHE A 157 -13.62 -0.94 2.84
N SER A 158 -14.24 -2.11 2.83
CA SER A 158 -15.54 -2.34 3.45
C SER A 158 -15.44 -2.69 4.93
N PHE A 159 -16.59 -2.72 5.61
CA PHE A 159 -16.66 -3.24 6.96
C PHE A 159 -16.31 -4.75 7.04
N ASP A 160 -16.63 -5.52 6.01
CA ASP A 160 -16.30 -6.95 5.97
C ASP A 160 -14.80 -7.18 5.77
N ASP A 161 -14.11 -6.32 5.00
CA ASP A 161 -12.65 -6.32 4.91
C ASP A 161 -12.03 -6.06 6.29
N PHE A 162 -12.49 -5.03 7.00
CA PHE A 162 -12.08 -4.79 8.39
C PHE A 162 -12.32 -6.00 9.29
N ARG A 163 -13.49 -6.64 9.19
CA ARG A 163 -13.83 -7.84 9.99
C ARG A 163 -12.85 -8.99 9.76
N SER A 164 -12.37 -9.15 8.54
CA SER A 164 -11.38 -10.17 8.19
C SER A 164 -10.01 -9.94 8.85
N LEU A 165 -9.70 -8.68 9.20
CA LEU A 165 -8.46 -8.30 9.87
C LEU A 165 -8.53 -8.44 11.40
N VAL A 166 -9.73 -8.51 11.98
CA VAL A 166 -9.91 -8.54 13.45
C VAL A 166 -9.12 -9.68 14.13
N PRO A 167 -9.07 -10.91 13.61
CA PRO A 167 -8.26 -11.99 14.21
C PRO A 167 -6.74 -11.77 14.08
N ARG A 168 -6.30 -10.87 13.19
CA ARG A 168 -4.88 -10.62 12.91
C ARG A 168 -4.34 -9.58 13.89
N THR A 169 -3.46 -9.98 14.77
CA THR A 169 -2.79 -9.08 15.72
C THR A 169 -1.42 -9.65 16.08
N PRO A 170 -0.32 -8.90 15.92
CA PRO A 170 -0.24 -7.61 15.22
C PRO A 170 -0.40 -7.74 13.68
N PHE A 171 -0.71 -6.65 13.01
CA PHE A 171 -0.51 -6.44 11.56
C PHE A 171 0.02 -5.03 11.32
N LEU A 172 0.55 -4.80 10.13
CA LEU A 172 1.08 -3.51 9.72
C LEU A 172 0.34 -3.01 8.48
N TYR A 173 0.08 -1.71 8.45
CA TYR A 173 -0.40 -1.02 7.26
C TYR A 173 0.65 0.03 6.86
N ARG A 174 1.42 -0.26 5.82
CA ARG A 174 2.49 0.59 5.31
C ARG A 174 1.96 1.48 4.22
N MET A 175 2.22 2.77 4.33
CA MET A 175 1.84 3.79 3.37
C MET A 175 3.09 4.51 2.89
N THR A 176 3.20 4.70 1.59
CA THR A 176 4.28 5.45 0.94
C THR A 176 3.70 6.73 0.35
N PHE A 177 4.33 7.84 0.65
CA PHE A 177 3.89 9.17 0.21
C PHE A 177 5.00 9.84 -0.61
N ASP A 178 4.58 10.54 -1.63
CA ASP A 178 5.37 11.51 -2.40
C ASP A 178 4.82 12.94 -2.22
N GLU A 179 5.28 13.89 -3.02
CA GLU A 179 4.79 15.28 -2.99
C GLU A 179 3.32 15.39 -3.41
N ALA A 180 2.84 14.50 -4.29
CA ALA A 180 1.46 14.50 -4.76
C ALA A 180 0.49 13.85 -3.76
N GLY A 181 0.99 13.08 -2.78
CA GLY A 181 0.16 12.44 -1.76
C GLY A 181 0.49 10.96 -1.53
N LEU A 182 -0.54 10.11 -1.35
CA LEU A 182 -0.36 8.68 -1.15
C LEU A 182 -0.01 8.00 -2.48
N ALA A 183 1.23 7.53 -2.59
CA ALA A 183 1.74 6.81 -3.77
C ALA A 183 1.44 5.30 -3.72
N GLY A 184 1.20 4.75 -2.54
CA GLY A 184 0.84 3.34 -2.39
C GLY A 184 0.62 2.95 -0.92
N ALA A 185 -0.10 1.85 -0.74
CA ALA A 185 -0.34 1.26 0.57
C ALA A 185 -0.34 -0.27 0.49
N GLU A 186 0.10 -0.92 1.55
CA GLU A 186 0.11 -2.37 1.65
C GLU A 186 -0.14 -2.85 3.09
N LEU A 187 -0.89 -3.92 3.22
CA LEU A 187 -1.02 -4.65 4.48
C LEU A 187 0.07 -5.71 4.56
N LEU A 188 0.73 -5.77 5.71
CA LEU A 188 1.77 -6.74 6.01
C LEU A 188 1.42 -7.50 7.30
N ASP A 189 1.59 -8.81 7.29
CA ASP A 189 1.60 -9.63 8.50
C ASP A 189 2.92 -10.43 8.53
N PRO A 190 3.98 -9.85 9.13
CA PRO A 190 5.30 -10.48 9.10
C PRO A 190 5.39 -11.73 9.99
N LEU A 191 4.41 -11.97 10.85
CA LEU A 191 4.38 -13.09 11.77
C LEU A 191 3.56 -14.28 11.25
N ARG A 192 2.64 -14.00 10.33
CA ARG A 192 1.75 -15.00 9.73
C ARG A 192 1.59 -14.68 8.25
N PRO A 193 1.88 -15.62 7.35
CA PRO A 193 1.65 -15.39 5.93
C PRO A 193 0.21 -14.91 5.70
N LEU A 194 0.06 -13.82 4.96
CA LEU A 194 -1.24 -13.44 4.45
C LEU A 194 -1.69 -14.56 3.50
N PRO A 195 -2.96 -15.01 3.56
CA PRO A 195 -3.44 -15.93 2.56
C PRO A 195 -3.18 -15.31 1.19
N PRO A 196 -2.81 -16.12 0.18
CA PRO A 196 -2.74 -15.62 -1.17
C PRO A 196 -4.08 -14.96 -1.47
N SER A 197 -4.10 -13.64 -1.67
CA SER A 197 -5.32 -12.98 -2.08
C SER A 197 -5.59 -13.42 -3.52
N ASP A 198 -6.60 -14.26 -3.71
CA ASP A 198 -7.10 -14.59 -5.05
C ASP A 198 -7.77 -13.37 -5.71
N GLU A 199 -8.08 -12.35 -4.94
CA GLU A 199 -8.64 -11.10 -5.43
C GLU A 199 -7.55 -10.13 -5.86
N CYS A 200 -7.21 -10.18 -7.13
CA CYS A 200 -6.49 -9.12 -7.82
C CYS A 200 -7.48 -8.48 -8.80
N ARG A 201 -7.98 -7.29 -8.46
CA ARG A 201 -8.86 -6.51 -9.34
C ARG A 201 -8.05 -5.42 -10.02
N VAL A 202 -8.09 -5.40 -11.35
CA VAL A 202 -7.53 -4.34 -12.16
C VAL A 202 -8.69 -3.40 -12.57
N GLU A 203 -8.60 -2.16 -12.18
CA GLU A 203 -9.55 -1.09 -12.54
C GLU A 203 -8.89 -0.18 -13.57
N ILE A 204 -9.61 0.10 -14.65
CA ILE A 204 -9.15 0.99 -15.73
C ILE A 204 -9.89 2.32 -15.59
N ALA A 205 -9.16 3.42 -15.68
CA ALA A 205 -9.67 4.78 -15.59
C ALA A 205 -9.16 5.63 -16.76
N PRO A 206 -9.87 6.68 -17.17
CA PRO A 206 -9.37 7.62 -18.17
C PRO A 206 -8.01 8.22 -17.79
N THR A 207 -7.19 8.55 -18.78
CA THR A 207 -5.90 9.23 -18.56
C THR A 207 -6.09 10.51 -17.76
N GLY A 208 -5.36 10.64 -16.64
CA GLY A 208 -5.43 11.80 -15.75
C GLY A 208 -6.50 11.69 -14.66
N ALA A 209 -7.25 10.58 -14.60
CA ALA A 209 -8.24 10.35 -13.55
C ALA A 209 -7.64 9.98 -12.19
N LEU A 210 -6.41 9.46 -12.18
CA LEU A 210 -5.67 9.13 -10.97
C LEU A 210 -4.52 10.13 -10.76
N SER A 211 -4.03 10.21 -9.54
CA SER A 211 -2.88 11.01 -9.14
C SER A 211 -1.88 10.14 -8.37
N ALA A 212 -0.69 10.67 -8.09
CA ALA A 212 0.35 9.97 -7.33
C ALA A 212 0.66 8.57 -7.90
N TYR A 213 0.98 8.52 -9.19
CA TYR A 213 1.29 7.26 -9.86
C TYR A 213 2.55 6.63 -9.28
N LYS A 214 2.46 5.32 -9.01
CA LYS A 214 3.61 4.52 -8.54
C LYS A 214 4.37 3.88 -9.70
N PHE A 215 3.65 3.52 -10.77
CA PHE A 215 4.21 2.75 -11.88
C PHE A 215 3.88 3.34 -13.24
N VAL A 216 4.72 3.00 -14.22
CA VAL A 216 4.39 3.05 -15.65
C VAL A 216 4.45 1.65 -16.24
N VAL A 217 3.55 1.38 -17.19
CA VAL A 217 3.52 0.14 -17.99
C VAL A 217 3.48 0.54 -19.45
N ILE A 218 4.38 0.02 -20.26
CA ILE A 218 4.52 0.39 -21.66
C ILE A 218 4.27 -0.84 -22.54
N PHE A 219 3.18 -0.83 -23.30
CA PHE A 219 2.98 -1.77 -24.37
C PHE A 219 3.72 -1.30 -25.62
N VAL A 220 4.58 -2.15 -26.15
CA VAL A 220 5.49 -1.81 -27.23
C VAL A 220 5.05 -2.50 -28.52
N ARG A 221 4.93 -1.71 -29.59
CA ARG A 221 4.68 -2.19 -30.97
C ARG A 221 5.90 -1.95 -31.83
N TYR A 222 6.30 -2.99 -32.55
CA TYR A 222 7.33 -2.96 -33.56
C TYR A 222 6.95 -3.86 -34.74
N ASN A 223 7.01 -3.37 -35.98
CA ASN A 223 6.62 -4.11 -37.18
C ASN A 223 5.23 -4.78 -37.10
N GLY A 224 4.29 -4.13 -36.41
CA GLY A 224 2.95 -4.68 -36.23
C GLY A 224 2.80 -5.73 -35.13
N ARG A 225 3.90 -6.14 -34.48
CA ARG A 225 3.93 -7.13 -33.40
C ARG A 225 4.15 -6.49 -32.03
N TRP A 226 3.80 -7.23 -30.97
CA TRP A 226 4.06 -6.82 -29.60
C TRP A 226 5.48 -7.19 -29.18
N VAL A 227 6.16 -6.32 -28.42
CA VAL A 227 7.48 -6.60 -27.88
C VAL A 227 7.36 -6.78 -26.38
N TYR A 228 7.88 -7.89 -25.88
CA TYR A 228 7.98 -8.21 -24.46
C TYR A 228 9.44 -8.38 -24.06
N CYS A 229 9.75 -8.09 -22.79
CA CYS A 229 11.07 -8.24 -22.21
C CYS A 229 11.09 -9.38 -21.19
N ARG A 230 12.26 -9.94 -20.93
CA ARG A 230 12.50 -10.96 -19.92
C ARG A 230 13.74 -10.63 -19.11
N ALA A 231 13.59 -10.53 -17.78
CA ALA A 231 14.68 -10.22 -16.88
C ALA A 231 15.69 -11.40 -16.75
N LYS A 232 16.95 -11.07 -16.42
CA LYS A 232 18.04 -12.04 -16.20
C LYS A 232 17.78 -12.98 -15.02
N THR A 233 17.11 -12.47 -13.98
CA THR A 233 16.99 -13.12 -12.67
C THR A 233 15.59 -13.59 -12.32
N ARG A 234 14.60 -13.38 -13.23
CA ARG A 234 13.18 -13.65 -12.93
C ARG A 234 12.55 -14.44 -14.09
N ALA A 235 11.62 -15.32 -13.76
CA ALA A 235 10.87 -16.08 -14.73
C ALA A 235 9.68 -15.30 -15.29
N GLY A 236 9.32 -15.56 -16.54
CA GLY A 236 8.17 -14.99 -17.23
C GLY A 236 8.51 -13.74 -18.04
N TRP A 237 7.64 -13.47 -19.01
CA TRP A 237 7.69 -12.29 -19.86
C TRP A 237 6.90 -11.15 -19.23
N GLU A 238 7.34 -9.93 -19.49
CA GLU A 238 6.69 -8.72 -19.02
C GLU A 238 6.68 -7.63 -20.10
N THR A 239 5.82 -6.65 -19.96
CA THR A 239 5.91 -5.41 -20.73
C THR A 239 7.00 -4.54 -20.14
N ALA A 240 7.57 -3.65 -20.91
CA ALA A 240 8.45 -2.62 -20.37
C ALA A 240 7.70 -1.78 -19.34
N GLY A 241 8.39 -1.38 -18.26
CA GLY A 241 7.82 -0.56 -17.22
C GLY A 241 8.43 -0.75 -15.84
N GLY A 242 8.22 0.22 -14.98
CA GLY A 242 8.78 0.23 -13.64
C GLY A 242 8.23 1.33 -12.77
N HIS A 243 8.96 1.62 -11.70
CA HIS A 243 8.60 2.68 -10.76
C HIS A 243 8.89 4.06 -11.35
N ILE A 244 8.04 5.01 -11.01
CA ILE A 244 8.31 6.42 -11.25
C ILE A 244 9.29 6.89 -10.17
N GLU A 245 10.43 7.40 -10.56
CA GLU A 245 11.45 7.90 -9.66
C GLU A 245 11.16 9.33 -9.19
N ASN A 246 11.85 9.74 -8.13
CA ASN A 246 11.67 11.06 -7.55
C ASN A 246 11.97 12.17 -8.57
N GLY A 247 10.99 13.03 -8.81
CA GLY A 247 11.09 14.15 -9.74
C GLY A 247 10.73 13.82 -11.18
N GLU A 248 10.46 12.55 -11.50
CA GLU A 248 10.00 12.18 -12.84
C GLU A 248 8.49 12.43 -13.01
N THR A 249 8.12 12.88 -14.20
CA THR A 249 6.73 12.72 -14.64
C THR A 249 6.49 11.28 -15.10
N PRO A 250 5.24 10.79 -15.14
CA PRO A 250 4.95 9.47 -15.70
C PRO A 250 5.45 9.28 -17.14
N ALA A 251 5.54 10.36 -17.93
CA ALA A 251 6.06 10.30 -19.29
C ALA A 251 7.60 10.17 -19.31
N ASP A 252 8.30 10.81 -18.39
CA ASP A 252 9.76 10.68 -18.27
C ASP A 252 10.15 9.27 -17.83
N ALA A 253 9.47 8.75 -16.79
CA ALA A 253 9.66 7.38 -16.35
C ALA A 253 9.38 6.37 -17.48
N ALA A 254 8.31 6.57 -18.24
CA ALA A 254 7.99 5.67 -19.36
C ALA A 254 9.07 5.71 -20.46
N ARG A 255 9.68 6.87 -20.73
CA ARG A 255 10.81 6.95 -21.71
C ARG A 255 12.05 6.26 -21.20
N ARG A 256 12.40 6.48 -19.92
CA ARG A 256 13.56 5.84 -19.28
C ARG A 256 13.39 4.32 -19.25
N GLU A 257 12.30 3.82 -18.73
CA GLU A 257 12.02 2.37 -18.63
C GLU A 257 11.96 1.69 -20.02
N LEU A 258 11.35 2.36 -21.01
CA LEU A 258 11.32 1.85 -22.38
C LEU A 258 12.73 1.66 -22.94
N PHE A 259 13.62 2.64 -22.76
CA PHE A 259 15.01 2.53 -23.19
C PHE A 259 15.76 1.46 -22.39
N GLU A 260 15.69 1.49 -21.07
CA GLU A 260 16.45 0.60 -20.19
C GLU A 260 16.10 -0.87 -20.40
N GLU A 261 14.82 -1.16 -20.65
CA GLU A 261 14.33 -2.53 -20.75
C GLU A 261 14.25 -3.08 -22.20
N THR A 262 14.27 -2.21 -23.19
CA THR A 262 14.15 -2.66 -24.58
C THR A 262 15.26 -2.19 -25.52
N GLY A 263 15.97 -1.13 -25.17
CA GLY A 263 16.92 -0.48 -26.07
C GLY A 263 16.26 0.32 -27.20
N ALA A 264 14.97 0.69 -27.05
CA ALA A 264 14.26 1.51 -28.03
C ALA A 264 14.98 2.84 -28.26
N ALA A 265 15.35 3.14 -29.51
CA ALA A 265 16.13 4.32 -29.89
C ALA A 265 15.27 5.39 -30.59
N ASP A 266 14.42 4.97 -31.52
CA ASP A 266 13.48 5.85 -32.20
C ASP A 266 12.07 5.32 -31.97
N PHE A 267 11.20 6.15 -31.35
CA PHE A 267 9.85 5.71 -30.95
C PHE A 267 8.90 6.89 -30.75
N THR A 268 7.63 6.61 -30.94
CA THR A 268 6.53 7.44 -30.43
C THR A 268 6.02 6.88 -29.13
N LEU A 269 5.57 7.75 -28.20
CA LEU A 269 5.02 7.34 -26.91
C LEU A 269 3.74 8.14 -26.63
N ARG A 270 2.61 7.45 -26.41
CA ARG A 270 1.35 8.10 -26.05
C ARG A 270 0.72 7.45 -24.81
N PRO A 271 0.15 8.22 -23.87
CA PRO A 271 -0.62 7.66 -22.78
C PRO A 271 -1.93 7.07 -23.31
N LEU A 272 -2.35 5.95 -22.72
CA LEU A 272 -3.62 5.31 -23.07
C LEU A 272 -4.66 5.53 -21.97
N PHE A 273 -4.34 5.08 -20.77
CA PHE A 273 -5.25 5.12 -19.63
C PHE A 273 -4.48 4.99 -18.31
N ASP A 274 -5.16 5.32 -17.22
CA ASP A 274 -4.67 5.05 -15.88
C ASP A 274 -5.23 3.70 -15.40
N TYR A 275 -4.53 3.06 -14.48
CA TYR A 275 -5.01 1.82 -13.88
C TYR A 275 -4.73 1.78 -12.38
N ALA A 276 -5.57 1.07 -11.64
CA ALA A 276 -5.33 0.69 -10.26
C ALA A 276 -5.40 -0.83 -10.13
N VAL A 277 -4.46 -1.41 -9.39
CA VAL A 277 -4.48 -2.79 -8.98
C VAL A 277 -4.87 -2.83 -7.52
N ARG A 278 -6.04 -3.37 -7.23
CA ARG A 278 -6.52 -3.60 -5.87
C ARG A 278 -6.31 -5.04 -5.49
N ARG A 279 -5.77 -5.25 -4.32
CA ARG A 279 -5.60 -6.57 -3.70
C ARG A 279 -6.30 -6.55 -2.35
N ALA A 280 -6.59 -7.69 -1.77
CA ALA A 280 -7.21 -7.77 -0.44
C ALA A 280 -6.47 -6.94 0.64
N TYR A 281 -5.21 -6.58 0.41
CA TYR A 281 -4.35 -5.98 1.42
C TYR A 281 -3.45 -4.88 0.86
N GLY A 282 -4.00 -4.06 -0.04
CA GLY A 282 -3.29 -2.92 -0.58
C GLY A 282 -3.65 -2.63 -2.03
N TRP A 283 -3.23 -1.48 -2.46
CA TRP A 283 -3.44 -1.06 -3.84
C TRP A 283 -2.21 -0.33 -4.38
N ALA A 284 -2.08 -0.33 -5.69
CA ALA A 284 -1.10 0.45 -6.41
C ALA A 284 -1.70 0.92 -7.72
N ASN A 285 -1.27 2.07 -8.19
CA ASN A 285 -1.75 2.64 -9.44
C ASN A 285 -0.59 2.95 -10.38
N GLY A 286 -0.93 3.19 -11.63
CA GLY A 286 0.02 3.57 -12.64
C GLY A 286 -0.67 4.08 -13.89
N ARG A 287 0.16 4.45 -14.86
CA ARG A 287 -0.27 4.87 -16.18
C ARG A 287 0.22 3.90 -17.24
N VAL A 288 -0.64 3.54 -18.15
CA VAL A 288 -0.32 2.70 -19.31
C VAL A 288 -0.03 3.58 -20.51
N TYR A 289 1.06 3.26 -21.18
CA TYR A 289 1.50 3.89 -22.42
C TYR A 289 1.52 2.89 -23.57
N LEU A 290 1.36 3.40 -24.78
CA LEU A 290 1.68 2.68 -26.02
C LEU A 290 2.91 3.34 -26.64
N ALA A 291 3.92 2.52 -26.93
CA ALA A 291 5.08 2.91 -27.71
C ALA A 291 5.04 2.27 -29.11
N GLY A 292 5.18 3.09 -30.14
CA GLY A 292 5.44 2.63 -31.50
C GLY A 292 6.92 2.80 -31.82
N VAL A 293 7.67 1.70 -31.81
CA VAL A 293 9.14 1.72 -32.03
C VAL A 293 9.46 1.60 -33.51
N GLN A 294 10.38 2.41 -33.98
CA GLN A 294 10.92 2.37 -35.35
C GLN A 294 12.27 1.67 -35.41
N SER A 295 13.08 1.81 -34.34
CA SER A 295 14.37 1.14 -34.25
C SER A 295 14.78 0.86 -32.81
N PHE A 296 15.53 -0.23 -32.64
CA PHE A 296 16.20 -0.58 -31.40
C PHE A 296 17.72 -0.38 -31.55
N GLY A 297 18.35 0.15 -30.51
CA GLY A 297 19.79 0.05 -30.29
C GLY A 297 20.16 -1.27 -29.60
N PRO A 298 21.41 -1.43 -29.18
CA PRO A 298 21.83 -2.52 -28.33
C PRO A 298 20.99 -2.55 -27.03
N LEU A 299 20.58 -3.73 -26.59
CA LEU A 299 19.90 -3.87 -25.30
C LEU A 299 20.84 -3.42 -24.17
N PRO A 300 20.46 -2.41 -23.38
CA PRO A 300 21.31 -1.92 -22.30
C PRO A 300 21.66 -3.01 -21.28
N PRO A 301 22.86 -2.97 -20.66
CA PRO A 301 23.36 -4.04 -19.79
C PRO A 301 22.71 -4.06 -18.40
N PHE A 302 21.47 -3.58 -18.24
CA PHE A 302 20.73 -3.52 -17.00
C PHE A 302 20.05 -4.87 -16.63
N GLU A 303 18.79 -4.85 -16.24
CA GLU A 303 18.09 -6.01 -15.72
C GLU A 303 17.64 -7.02 -16.79
N MET A 304 17.41 -6.59 -18.03
CA MET A 304 16.82 -7.44 -19.07
C MET A 304 17.85 -8.35 -19.74
N ALA A 305 17.43 -9.58 -20.01
CA ALA A 305 18.22 -10.59 -20.70
C ALA A 305 17.95 -10.57 -22.22
N GLU A 306 16.70 -10.37 -22.59
CA GLU A 306 16.26 -10.38 -24.00
C GLU A 306 14.94 -9.61 -24.17
N ILE A 307 14.68 -9.19 -25.39
CA ILE A 307 13.38 -8.77 -25.89
C ILE A 307 12.92 -9.73 -26.98
N ARG A 308 11.59 -9.86 -27.14
CA ARG A 308 11.02 -10.73 -28.17
C ARG A 308 9.73 -10.16 -28.74
N GLU A 309 9.64 -10.23 -30.07
CA GLU A 309 8.42 -9.93 -30.80
C GLU A 309 7.44 -11.10 -30.72
N MET A 310 6.18 -10.82 -30.43
CA MET A 310 5.10 -11.81 -30.30
C MET A 310 3.81 -11.27 -30.93
N ASP A 311 2.99 -12.16 -31.48
CA ASP A 311 1.72 -11.77 -32.10
C ASP A 311 0.64 -11.48 -31.07
N ALA A 312 0.77 -12.05 -29.87
CA ALA A 312 -0.17 -11.91 -28.77
C ALA A 312 0.57 -11.88 -27.42
N ILE A 313 -0.20 -11.74 -26.34
CA ILE A 313 0.30 -11.81 -24.97
C ILE A 313 0.96 -13.17 -24.68
N PRO A 314 2.14 -13.22 -24.04
CA PRO A 314 2.85 -14.47 -23.77
C PRO A 314 2.07 -15.36 -22.78
N GLN A 315 2.16 -16.68 -22.96
CA GLN A 315 1.52 -17.65 -22.06
C GLN A 315 2.16 -17.64 -20.66
N THR A 316 3.47 -17.48 -20.57
CA THR A 316 4.20 -17.39 -19.30
C THR A 316 4.52 -15.94 -19.01
N MET A 317 3.80 -15.34 -18.07
CA MET A 317 3.92 -13.93 -17.70
C MET A 317 4.41 -13.78 -16.26
N ARG A 318 5.16 -12.71 -16.01
CA ARG A 318 5.53 -12.33 -14.65
C ARG A 318 4.32 -11.88 -13.82
N PHE A 319 3.36 -11.20 -14.44
CA PHE A 319 2.17 -10.67 -13.79
C PHE A 319 0.88 -11.26 -14.39
N PRO A 320 0.62 -12.58 -14.21
CA PRO A 320 -0.47 -13.27 -14.91
C PRO A 320 -1.88 -12.81 -14.51
N ARG A 321 -2.03 -12.11 -13.40
CA ARG A 321 -3.32 -11.58 -12.92
C ARG A 321 -3.55 -10.10 -13.30
N ILE A 322 -2.53 -9.40 -13.80
CA ILE A 322 -2.60 -7.97 -14.12
C ILE A 322 -2.48 -7.76 -15.62
N LEU A 323 -1.44 -8.32 -16.22
CA LEU A 323 -1.09 -8.07 -17.61
C LEU A 323 -2.21 -8.42 -18.62
N PRO A 324 -2.99 -9.51 -18.49
CA PRO A 324 -4.10 -9.78 -19.39
C PRO A 324 -5.17 -8.68 -19.39
N ALA A 325 -5.57 -8.20 -18.23
CA ALA A 325 -6.58 -7.14 -18.12
C ALA A 325 -6.11 -5.81 -18.74
N LEU A 326 -4.83 -5.46 -18.56
CA LEU A 326 -4.24 -4.28 -19.20
C LEU A 326 -4.12 -4.48 -20.71
N TYR A 327 -3.69 -5.66 -21.17
CA TYR A 327 -3.58 -5.99 -22.59
C TYR A 327 -4.94 -5.89 -23.32
N ASP A 328 -5.99 -6.46 -22.76
CA ASP A 328 -7.34 -6.37 -23.31
C ASP A 328 -7.83 -4.92 -23.42
N ALA A 329 -7.50 -4.08 -22.42
CA ALA A 329 -7.83 -2.65 -22.45
C ALA A 329 -7.03 -1.89 -23.53
N VAL A 330 -5.76 -2.24 -23.71
CA VAL A 330 -4.92 -1.67 -24.78
C VAL A 330 -5.45 -2.07 -26.16
N CYS A 331 -5.76 -3.33 -26.39
CA CYS A 331 -6.28 -3.81 -27.68
C CYS A 331 -7.56 -3.06 -28.05
N ARG A 332 -8.50 -2.90 -27.13
CA ARG A 332 -9.73 -2.11 -27.37
C ARG A 332 -9.50 -0.65 -27.81
N GLN A 333 -8.40 -0.02 -27.35
CA GLN A 333 -8.07 1.35 -27.71
C GLN A 333 -7.19 1.47 -28.95
N VAL A 334 -6.56 0.40 -29.40
CA VAL A 334 -5.70 0.40 -30.59
C VAL A 334 -6.49 -0.03 -31.84
N GLU A 335 -7.57 -0.79 -31.65
CA GLU A 335 -8.46 -1.26 -32.72
C GLU A 335 -9.62 -0.29 -33.03
N SER A 336 -9.83 0.69 -32.12
CA SER A 336 -10.84 1.78 -32.32
C SER A 336 -10.21 3.00 -32.99
#